data_0af1894fdddde6737596c1f03a1b4127
#
_entry.id   0af1894fdddde6737596c1f03a1b4127
#
_cell.length_a   1.000
_cell.length_b   1.000
_cell.length_c   1.000
_cell.angle_alpha   90.00
_cell.angle_beta   90.00
_cell.angle_gamma   90.00
#
_symmetry.space_group_name_H-M   'P 1'
#
loop_
_entity.id
_entity.type
_entity.pdbx_description
1 polymer ?
#
loop_
_entity_poly.entity_id
_entity_poly.type
_entity_poly.pdbx_seq_one_letter_code
_entity_poly.pdbx_strand_id
1 'polypeptide(L)'
;STSGANYHATHCAGTAVGKTYGWAKNANIYCLDMNTVNSSYWFDAIKEFHKAKTVNPLTGFKRPTVVSASWGYKSYFSNLTDINFRGSSVGSVKSSQYGMIGDGANRFNAQIYNLMAEVEEMEDEGVHYHKSAGNQGQKLCYPGDVDYNNYITRSINSGQITAGNPIYYNRGAGNIGPNTIVCGNLDSALYSSSEACNTSSDKGPRVDVYAAGTNIVSAHNTSSSAILNLSGTSMSTPNVAGMSCLVSQLNPGYTPAQLRDWWHKNSLKGLLYQGSTDENTPSTFFANTRNLMSPDATSNRIAFFGNLGKSKTFSKKKGLDTTGPTGFKASGN
;
A
#
# COMPACT_ATOMS: atom_id res chain seq x y z
N SER A 1 -22.95 13.05 12.96
CA SER A 1 -22.73 12.08 14.03
C SER A 1 -21.23 11.84 14.21
N THR A 2 -20.68 12.34 15.29
CA THR A 2 -19.24 12.24 15.61
C THR A 2 -18.92 11.14 16.61
N SER A 3 -19.80 10.17 16.75
CA SER A 3 -19.56 9.02 17.61
C SER A 3 -18.50 8.12 17.00
N GLY A 4 -17.25 8.31 17.42
CA GLY A 4 -16.14 7.44 17.10
C GLY A 4 -15.40 7.80 15.82
N ALA A 5 -15.09 9.08 15.61
CA ALA A 5 -14.11 9.46 14.61
C ALA A 5 -12.86 8.58 14.82
N ASN A 6 -12.59 7.71 13.89
CA ASN A 6 -11.51 6.75 14.01
C ASN A 6 -10.18 7.52 13.96
N TYR A 7 -9.40 7.47 15.04
CA TYR A 7 -8.10 8.14 15.10
C TYR A 7 -7.19 7.75 13.93
N HIS A 8 -7.31 6.51 13.46
CA HIS A 8 -6.56 5.99 12.32
C HIS A 8 -6.90 6.74 11.03
N ALA A 9 -8.19 6.97 10.74
CA ALA A 9 -8.62 7.74 9.56
C ALA A 9 -8.16 9.20 9.63
N THR A 10 -8.26 9.82 10.81
CA THR A 10 -7.77 11.19 11.06
C THR A 10 -6.26 11.28 10.83
N HIS A 11 -5.51 10.29 11.29
CA HIS A 11 -4.06 10.21 11.09
C HIS A 11 -3.71 10.09 9.61
N CYS A 12 -4.36 9.19 8.87
CA CYS A 12 -4.16 9.03 7.43
C CYS A 12 -4.50 10.32 6.66
N ALA A 13 -5.60 10.99 7.00
CA ALA A 13 -5.98 12.25 6.41
C ALA A 13 -4.93 13.35 6.67
N GLY A 14 -4.46 13.45 7.91
CA GLY A 14 -3.39 14.39 8.30
C GLY A 14 -2.10 14.14 7.54
N THR A 15 -1.74 12.89 7.29
CA THR A 15 -0.54 12.50 6.53
C THR A 15 -0.67 12.83 5.04
N ALA A 16 -1.85 12.68 4.45
CA ALA A 16 -2.05 12.99 3.03
C ALA A 16 -2.14 14.50 2.76
N VAL A 17 -3.00 15.22 3.55
CA VAL A 17 -3.41 16.59 3.22
C VAL A 17 -3.31 17.58 4.38
N GLY A 18 -2.87 17.17 5.56
CA GLY A 18 -2.76 18.03 6.74
C GLY A 18 -1.83 19.23 6.50
N LYS A 19 -2.19 20.39 7.08
CA LYS A 19 -1.40 21.63 6.91
C LYS A 19 0.05 21.49 7.38
N THR A 20 0.28 20.74 8.47
CA THR A 20 1.60 20.55 9.05
C THR A 20 2.34 19.37 8.42
N TYR A 21 1.71 18.21 8.41
CA TYR A 21 2.36 16.93 8.06
C TYR A 21 2.02 16.41 6.65
N GLY A 22 0.98 16.96 6.01
CA GLY A 22 0.49 16.48 4.73
C GLY A 22 1.29 16.97 3.54
N TRP A 23 1.29 16.20 2.48
CA TRP A 23 1.89 16.55 1.19
C TRP A 23 1.01 17.49 0.37
N ALA A 24 -0.26 17.14 0.19
CA ALA A 24 -1.20 17.86 -0.66
C ALA A 24 -2.04 18.85 0.14
N LYS A 25 -1.39 19.85 0.72
CA LYS A 25 -1.99 20.80 1.68
C LYS A 25 -3.19 21.59 1.17
N ASN A 26 -3.33 21.73 -0.13
CA ASN A 26 -4.41 22.46 -0.80
C ASN A 26 -5.43 21.53 -1.48
N ALA A 27 -5.32 20.21 -1.27
CA ALA A 27 -6.31 19.28 -1.82
C ALA A 27 -7.62 19.36 -1.03
N ASN A 28 -8.73 19.22 -1.74
CA ASN A 28 -10.01 18.99 -1.09
C ASN A 28 -10.04 17.56 -0.55
N ILE A 29 -10.51 17.39 0.69
CA ILE A 29 -10.65 16.09 1.32
C ILE A 29 -12.12 15.71 1.45
N TYR A 30 -12.43 14.47 1.12
CA TYR A 30 -13.74 13.85 1.29
C TYR A 30 -13.54 12.56 2.06
N CYS A 31 -14.25 12.42 3.17
CA CYS A 31 -14.19 11.22 4.01
C CYS A 31 -15.42 10.37 3.75
N LEU A 32 -15.20 9.07 3.49
CA LEU A 32 -16.25 8.08 3.39
C LEU A 32 -16.30 7.26 4.68
N ASP A 33 -17.46 7.23 5.33
CA ASP A 33 -17.69 6.38 6.49
C ASP A 33 -18.02 4.95 6.03
N MET A 34 -17.10 4.05 6.29
CA MET A 34 -17.18 2.66 5.85
C MET A 34 -18.04 1.77 6.77
N ASN A 35 -18.58 2.31 7.86
CA ASN A 35 -19.36 1.53 8.84
C ASN A 35 -20.85 1.45 8.51
N THR A 36 -21.32 2.20 7.53
CA THR A 36 -22.76 2.42 7.33
C THR A 36 -23.38 1.66 6.16
N VAL A 37 -22.58 1.17 5.21
CA VAL A 37 -23.07 0.50 3.99
C VAL A 37 -22.13 -0.62 3.52
N ASN A 38 -22.63 -1.44 2.59
CA ASN A 38 -21.84 -2.48 1.94
C ASN A 38 -20.67 -1.89 1.15
N SER A 39 -19.55 -2.60 1.11
CA SER A 39 -18.29 -2.14 0.53
C SER A 39 -18.34 -1.77 -0.96
N SER A 40 -19.20 -2.41 -1.77
CA SER A 40 -19.38 -2.06 -3.16
C SER A 40 -19.89 -0.63 -3.36
N TYR A 41 -20.80 -0.17 -2.51
CA TYR A 41 -21.35 1.18 -2.60
C TYR A 41 -20.31 2.29 -2.42
N TRP A 42 -19.20 2.04 -1.73
CA TRP A 42 -18.16 3.07 -1.60
C TRP A 42 -17.43 3.30 -2.90
N PHE A 43 -17.14 2.24 -3.64
CA PHE A 43 -16.48 2.34 -4.94
C PHE A 43 -17.40 2.99 -5.96
N ASP A 44 -18.69 2.63 -5.98
CA ASP A 44 -19.68 3.30 -6.79
C ASP A 44 -19.81 4.79 -6.46
N ALA A 45 -19.88 5.14 -5.19
CA ALA A 45 -19.95 6.53 -4.76
C ALA A 45 -18.72 7.34 -5.21
N ILE A 46 -17.52 6.76 -5.14
CA ILE A 46 -16.30 7.42 -5.62
C ILE A 46 -16.32 7.58 -7.14
N LYS A 47 -16.72 6.54 -7.85
CA LYS A 47 -16.87 6.52 -9.30
C LYS A 47 -17.82 7.62 -9.77
N GLU A 48 -19.03 7.65 -9.22
CA GLU A 48 -20.02 8.65 -9.56
C GLU A 48 -19.62 10.07 -9.16
N PHE A 49 -18.96 10.23 -8.01
CA PHE A 49 -18.37 11.51 -7.63
C PHE A 49 -17.34 12.00 -8.65
N HIS A 50 -16.49 11.12 -9.18
CA HIS A 50 -15.52 11.50 -10.20
C HIS A 50 -16.22 11.82 -11.53
N LYS A 51 -17.21 11.04 -11.94
CA LYS A 51 -18.00 11.25 -13.16
C LYS A 51 -18.74 12.59 -13.15
N ALA A 52 -19.27 13.00 -12.02
CA ALA A 52 -20.00 14.25 -11.85
C ALA A 52 -19.13 15.52 -11.92
N LYS A 53 -17.81 15.39 -11.87
CA LYS A 53 -16.92 16.56 -11.98
C LYS A 53 -16.96 17.17 -13.37
N THR A 54 -16.99 18.50 -13.41
CA THR A 54 -16.85 19.25 -14.66
C THR A 54 -15.41 19.23 -15.16
N VAL A 55 -15.27 19.23 -16.47
CA VAL A 55 -13.97 19.41 -17.15
C VAL A 55 -13.48 20.83 -16.92
N ASN A 56 -12.24 20.99 -16.50
CA ASN A 56 -11.60 22.29 -16.40
C ASN A 56 -11.27 22.80 -17.80
N PRO A 57 -11.81 23.95 -18.24
CA PRO A 57 -11.62 24.43 -19.60
C PRO A 57 -10.15 24.80 -19.92
N LEU A 58 -9.32 25.07 -18.89
CA LEU A 58 -7.90 25.42 -19.10
C LEU A 58 -7.04 24.18 -19.34
N THR A 59 -7.40 23.05 -18.77
CA THR A 59 -6.60 21.82 -18.88
C THR A 59 -7.22 20.79 -19.82
N GLY A 60 -8.51 20.89 -20.11
CA GLY A 60 -9.26 19.87 -20.85
C GLY A 60 -9.57 18.59 -20.07
N PHE A 61 -9.24 18.55 -18.77
CA PHE A 61 -9.42 17.36 -17.91
C PHE A 61 -10.26 17.68 -16.68
N LYS A 62 -10.90 16.65 -16.12
CA LYS A 62 -11.50 16.73 -14.79
C LYS A 62 -10.40 16.89 -13.74
N ARG A 63 -10.72 17.55 -12.62
CA ARG A 63 -9.82 17.55 -11.47
C ARG A 63 -9.59 16.11 -11.00
N PRO A 64 -8.33 15.65 -10.87
CA PRO A 64 -8.02 14.29 -10.46
C PRO A 64 -8.72 13.88 -9.14
N THR A 65 -9.10 12.63 -9.03
CA THR A 65 -9.55 12.01 -7.78
C THR A 65 -8.48 11.01 -7.35
N VAL A 66 -7.99 11.19 -6.13
CA VAL A 66 -7.00 10.30 -5.51
C VAL A 66 -7.62 9.69 -4.28
N VAL A 67 -7.67 8.38 -4.21
CA VAL A 67 -8.18 7.62 -3.08
C VAL A 67 -7.01 7.08 -2.25
N SER A 68 -7.10 7.22 -0.93
CA SER A 68 -6.17 6.62 0.03
C SER A 68 -6.91 5.59 0.88
N ALA A 69 -6.62 4.31 0.65
CA ALA A 69 -7.30 3.18 1.26
C ALA A 69 -6.35 2.40 2.18
N SER A 70 -6.29 2.81 3.45
CA SER A 70 -5.47 2.15 4.47
C SER A 70 -6.25 1.07 5.22
N TRP A 71 -6.97 0.23 4.51
CA TRP A 71 -7.80 -0.85 5.05
C TRP A 71 -7.81 -2.05 4.10
N GLY A 72 -8.30 -3.18 4.57
CA GLY A 72 -8.42 -4.40 3.75
C GLY A 72 -9.08 -5.52 4.52
N TYR A 73 -9.36 -6.60 3.84
CA TYR A 73 -10.00 -7.77 4.42
C TYR A 73 -8.96 -8.78 4.89
N LYS A 74 -9.26 -9.42 6.00
CA LYS A 74 -8.42 -10.45 6.60
C LYS A 74 -9.24 -11.71 6.83
N SER A 75 -8.60 -12.85 6.64
CA SER A 75 -9.06 -14.15 7.10
C SER A 75 -8.16 -14.64 8.22
N TYR A 76 -8.65 -15.64 8.97
CA TYR A 76 -7.92 -16.24 10.05
C TYR A 76 -7.41 -17.62 9.64
N PHE A 77 -6.16 -17.89 9.96
CA PHE A 77 -5.58 -19.21 9.86
C PHE A 77 -5.89 -20.02 11.14
N SER A 78 -6.27 -21.26 10.98
CA SER A 78 -6.52 -22.18 12.10
C SER A 78 -5.83 -23.52 11.87
N ASN A 79 -5.80 -24.35 12.89
CA ASN A 79 -5.30 -25.73 12.78
C ASN A 79 -6.15 -26.63 11.86
N LEU A 80 -7.32 -26.17 11.43
CA LEU A 80 -8.18 -26.84 10.45
C LEU A 80 -7.96 -26.34 9.03
N THR A 81 -7.02 -25.45 8.82
CA THR A 81 -6.72 -24.86 7.53
C THR A 81 -5.71 -25.73 6.78
N ASP A 82 -6.08 -26.20 5.61
CA ASP A 82 -5.17 -26.89 4.71
C ASP A 82 -4.55 -25.90 3.73
N ILE A 83 -3.23 -25.95 3.60
CA ILE A 83 -2.47 -25.08 2.70
C ILE A 83 -2.15 -25.84 1.42
N ASN A 84 -2.48 -25.23 0.28
CA ASN A 84 -1.96 -25.62 -1.03
C ASN A 84 -0.89 -24.59 -1.45
N PHE A 85 0.33 -25.06 -1.50
CA PHE A 85 1.49 -24.27 -1.89
C PHE A 85 2.07 -24.80 -3.20
N ARG A 86 2.05 -23.96 -4.23
CA ARG A 86 2.53 -24.32 -5.58
C ARG A 86 1.93 -25.60 -6.11
N GLY A 87 0.62 -25.79 -5.89
CA GLY A 87 -0.12 -26.95 -6.36
C GLY A 87 -0.02 -28.20 -5.49
N SER A 88 0.74 -28.17 -4.39
CA SER A 88 0.88 -29.30 -3.47
C SER A 88 0.27 -29.00 -2.12
N SER A 89 -0.50 -29.97 -1.55
CA SER A 89 -0.96 -29.88 -0.18
C SER A 89 0.22 -30.07 0.77
N VAL A 90 0.37 -29.13 1.71
CA VAL A 90 1.45 -29.13 2.71
C VAL A 90 0.92 -29.25 4.14
N GLY A 91 -0.38 -29.53 4.28
CA GLY A 91 -1.04 -29.68 5.57
C GLY A 91 -1.42 -28.35 6.21
N SER A 92 -1.68 -28.40 7.52
CA SER A 92 -2.26 -27.29 8.29
C SER A 92 -1.22 -26.46 9.05
N VAL A 93 -0.01 -26.38 8.56
CA VAL A 93 1.08 -25.69 9.27
C VAL A 93 1.21 -24.27 8.77
N LYS A 94 0.88 -23.29 9.62
CA LYS A 94 1.26 -21.91 9.37
C LYS A 94 2.78 -21.78 9.45
N SER A 95 3.40 -21.39 8.38
CA SER A 95 4.85 -21.27 8.31
C SER A 95 5.29 -20.19 7.34
N SER A 96 6.32 -19.47 7.73
CA SER A 96 6.99 -18.50 6.86
C SER A 96 7.49 -19.14 5.57
N GLN A 97 7.85 -20.41 5.59
CA GLN A 97 8.26 -21.15 4.39
C GLN A 97 7.18 -21.23 3.30
N TYR A 98 5.90 -21.05 3.67
CA TYR A 98 4.80 -20.99 2.70
C TYR A 98 4.34 -19.54 2.43
N GLY A 99 5.10 -18.56 2.86
CA GLY A 99 4.79 -17.16 2.69
C GLY A 99 3.74 -16.60 3.65
N MET A 100 3.51 -17.30 4.75
CA MET A 100 2.52 -16.96 5.76
C MET A 100 3.21 -16.60 7.08
N ILE A 101 3.77 -15.41 7.17
CA ILE A 101 4.34 -14.91 8.43
C ILE A 101 3.18 -14.56 9.37
N GLY A 102 2.24 -13.78 8.90
CA GLY A 102 1.06 -13.36 9.63
C GLY A 102 1.38 -12.46 10.83
N ASP A 103 0.37 -11.88 11.40
CA ASP A 103 0.49 -11.25 12.71
C ASP A 103 0.31 -12.30 13.83
N GLY A 104 0.63 -11.92 15.06
CA GLY A 104 0.49 -12.80 16.22
C GLY A 104 -0.91 -13.36 16.46
N ALA A 105 -1.93 -12.81 15.80
CA ALA A 105 -3.32 -13.25 15.86
C ALA A 105 -3.69 -14.24 14.75
N ASN A 106 -2.72 -14.80 14.02
CA ASN A 106 -2.96 -15.74 12.92
C ASN A 106 -3.83 -15.16 11.79
N ARG A 107 -3.75 -13.86 11.54
CA ARG A 107 -4.49 -13.21 10.45
C ARG A 107 -3.61 -13.13 9.20
N PHE A 108 -4.25 -13.23 8.05
CA PHE A 108 -3.63 -12.99 6.75
C PHE A 108 -4.57 -12.20 5.85
N ASN A 109 -4.02 -11.52 4.87
CA ASN A 109 -4.81 -10.77 3.91
C ASN A 109 -5.53 -11.73 2.95
N ALA A 110 -6.80 -11.47 2.69
CA ALA A 110 -7.63 -12.28 1.82
C ALA A 110 -8.19 -11.43 0.66
N GLN A 111 -8.19 -12.00 -0.52
CA GLN A 111 -8.78 -11.41 -1.69
C GLN A 111 -10.31 -11.57 -1.70
N ILE A 112 -11.00 -10.53 -2.16
CA ILE A 112 -12.44 -10.54 -2.39
C ILE A 112 -12.71 -10.12 -3.83
N TYR A 113 -13.13 -11.07 -4.65
CA TYR A 113 -13.27 -10.88 -6.10
C TYR A 113 -14.23 -9.76 -6.49
N ASN A 114 -15.39 -9.68 -5.84
CA ASN A 114 -16.36 -8.64 -6.16
C ASN A 114 -15.80 -7.23 -5.95
N LEU A 115 -14.97 -7.04 -4.92
CA LEU A 115 -14.37 -5.74 -4.67
C LEU A 115 -13.25 -5.40 -5.66
N MET A 116 -12.62 -6.40 -6.25
CA MET A 116 -11.62 -6.14 -7.30
C MET A 116 -12.27 -5.58 -8.55
N ALA A 117 -13.42 -6.13 -8.95
CA ALA A 117 -14.18 -5.62 -10.09
C ALA A 117 -14.62 -4.16 -9.86
N GLU A 118 -15.13 -3.85 -8.68
CA GLU A 118 -15.52 -2.49 -8.31
C GLU A 118 -14.33 -1.50 -8.36
N VAL A 119 -13.15 -1.94 -7.91
CA VAL A 119 -11.94 -1.12 -7.99
C VAL A 119 -11.53 -0.93 -9.44
N GLU A 120 -11.58 -1.96 -10.27
CA GLU A 120 -11.27 -1.88 -11.69
C GLU A 120 -12.19 -0.90 -12.41
N GLU A 121 -13.50 -0.99 -12.21
CA GLU A 121 -14.46 -0.04 -12.76
C GLU A 121 -14.19 1.41 -12.34
N MET A 122 -13.81 1.61 -11.08
CA MET A 122 -13.46 2.94 -10.56
C MET A 122 -12.16 3.46 -11.19
N GLU A 123 -11.16 2.60 -11.38
CA GLU A 123 -9.90 2.94 -12.06
C GLU A 123 -10.13 3.27 -13.55
N ASP A 124 -11.03 2.55 -14.22
CA ASP A 124 -11.39 2.80 -15.64
C ASP A 124 -12.04 4.18 -15.84
N GLU A 125 -12.76 4.67 -14.83
CA GLU A 125 -13.29 6.05 -14.83
C GLU A 125 -12.23 7.12 -14.55
N GLY A 126 -10.98 6.73 -14.28
CA GLY A 126 -9.86 7.66 -14.08
C GLY A 126 -9.55 7.98 -12.62
N VAL A 127 -10.08 7.23 -11.67
CA VAL A 127 -9.78 7.42 -10.25
C VAL A 127 -8.46 6.74 -9.87
N HIS A 128 -7.54 7.50 -9.30
CA HIS A 128 -6.26 6.99 -8.82
C HIS A 128 -6.42 6.34 -7.45
N TYR A 129 -6.27 5.02 -7.39
CA TYR A 129 -6.48 4.27 -6.16
C TYR A 129 -5.16 3.84 -5.51
N HIS A 130 -4.98 4.20 -4.24
CA HIS A 130 -3.81 3.84 -3.43
C HIS A 130 -4.23 2.93 -2.30
N LYS A 131 -3.53 1.83 -2.16
CA LYS A 131 -3.88 0.76 -1.22
C LYS A 131 -2.69 0.37 -0.35
N SER A 132 -2.94 0.23 0.96
CA SER A 132 -1.95 -0.36 1.87
C SER A 132 -1.67 -1.81 1.51
N ALA A 133 -0.39 -2.19 1.45
CA ALA A 133 0.00 -3.56 1.14
C ALA A 133 -0.54 -4.57 2.16
N GLY A 134 -0.52 -4.20 3.44
CA GLY A 134 -0.88 -5.04 4.58
C GLY A 134 0.27 -5.15 5.59
N ASN A 135 -0.05 -5.64 6.78
CA ASN A 135 0.89 -5.71 7.91
C ASN A 135 1.05 -7.14 8.43
N GLN A 136 0.98 -8.13 7.57
CA GLN A 136 1.08 -9.55 7.92
C GLN A 136 2.41 -10.17 7.49
N GLY A 137 3.29 -9.41 6.85
CA GLY A 137 4.54 -9.90 6.28
C GLY A 137 4.33 -10.88 5.13
N GLN A 138 3.17 -10.83 4.47
CA GLN A 138 2.83 -11.73 3.37
C GLN A 138 3.51 -11.33 2.06
N LYS A 139 3.68 -12.33 1.20
CA LYS A 139 4.05 -12.07 -0.19
C LYS A 139 2.83 -11.65 -1.00
N LEU A 140 2.99 -10.60 -1.79
CA LEU A 140 2.02 -10.13 -2.76
C LEU A 140 2.53 -10.39 -4.17
N CYS A 141 1.73 -11.07 -4.97
CA CYS A 141 2.08 -11.56 -6.30
C CYS A 141 1.23 -10.94 -7.40
N TYR A 142 1.79 -10.87 -8.60
CA TYR A 142 1.02 -10.64 -9.82
C TYR A 142 0.43 -11.93 -10.37
N PRO A 143 -0.65 -11.85 -11.17
CA PRO A 143 -1.06 -12.96 -12.00
C PRO A 143 0.12 -13.51 -12.83
N GLY A 144 0.32 -14.82 -12.79
CA GLY A 144 1.43 -15.47 -13.47
C GLY A 144 2.65 -15.77 -12.59
N ASP A 145 2.79 -15.12 -11.43
CA ASP A 145 3.80 -15.52 -10.46
C ASP A 145 3.55 -16.93 -9.93
N VAL A 146 4.62 -17.68 -9.68
CA VAL A 146 4.55 -19.06 -9.18
C VAL A 146 3.76 -19.20 -7.88
N ASP A 147 3.76 -18.16 -7.05
CA ASP A 147 3.07 -18.13 -5.75
C ASP A 147 1.69 -17.48 -5.80
N TYR A 148 1.24 -16.97 -6.95
CA TYR A 148 -0.03 -16.26 -7.08
C TYR A 148 -1.24 -17.13 -6.71
N ASN A 149 -1.18 -18.42 -7.03
CA ASN A 149 -2.26 -19.37 -6.82
C ASN A 149 -2.14 -20.20 -5.53
N ASN A 150 -1.28 -19.81 -4.60
CA ASN A 150 -1.24 -20.44 -3.29
C ASN A 150 -2.52 -20.12 -2.52
N TYR A 151 -3.14 -21.12 -1.92
CA TYR A 151 -4.42 -20.96 -1.25
C TYR A 151 -4.56 -21.82 0.01
N ILE A 152 -5.55 -21.49 0.80
CA ILE A 152 -6.04 -22.31 1.91
C ILE A 152 -7.46 -22.81 1.60
N THR A 153 -7.80 -24.00 2.05
CA THR A 153 -9.12 -24.61 1.78
C THR A 153 -10.11 -24.46 2.93
N ARG A 154 -9.62 -24.18 4.14
CA ARG A 154 -10.45 -23.98 5.32
C ARG A 154 -9.91 -22.82 6.14
N SER A 155 -10.81 -21.99 6.61
CA SER A 155 -10.48 -20.96 7.60
C SER A 155 -11.61 -20.80 8.60
N ILE A 156 -11.27 -20.34 9.80
CA ILE A 156 -12.27 -19.86 10.75
C ILE A 156 -12.37 -18.36 10.55
N ASN A 157 -13.54 -17.90 10.13
CA ASN A 157 -13.85 -16.48 10.07
C ASN A 157 -14.95 -16.20 11.09
N SER A 158 -14.67 -15.34 12.07
CA SER A 158 -15.64 -14.94 13.11
C SER A 158 -16.36 -16.10 13.80
N GLY A 159 -15.65 -17.20 14.05
CA GLY A 159 -16.19 -18.39 14.72
C GLY A 159 -16.92 -19.39 13.79
N GLN A 160 -16.97 -19.14 12.50
CA GLN A 160 -17.51 -20.06 11.51
C GLN A 160 -16.40 -20.72 10.70
N ILE A 161 -16.48 -22.04 10.55
CA ILE A 161 -15.61 -22.80 9.64
C ILE A 161 -16.20 -22.71 8.24
N THR A 162 -15.53 -22.01 7.33
CA THR A 162 -15.94 -21.99 5.93
C THR A 162 -15.23 -23.14 5.21
N ALA A 163 -15.97 -24.21 4.94
CA ALA A 163 -15.46 -25.32 4.16
C ALA A 163 -15.64 -25.05 2.64
N GLY A 164 -14.63 -25.33 1.84
CA GLY A 164 -14.81 -25.66 0.43
C GLY A 164 -14.21 -24.71 -0.60
N ASN A 165 -14.24 -23.42 -0.43
CA ASN A 165 -13.70 -22.51 -1.46
C ASN A 165 -12.23 -22.14 -1.16
N PRO A 166 -11.34 -22.14 -2.16
CA PRO A 166 -9.96 -21.71 -1.99
C PRO A 166 -9.92 -20.20 -1.64
N ILE A 167 -9.16 -19.87 -0.59
CA ILE A 167 -8.86 -18.48 -0.23
C ILE A 167 -7.40 -18.24 -0.57
N TYR A 168 -7.17 -17.46 -1.60
CA TYR A 168 -5.83 -17.15 -2.09
C TYR A 168 -5.16 -16.11 -1.20
N TYR A 169 -4.01 -16.42 -0.64
CA TYR A 169 -3.37 -15.58 0.37
C TYR A 169 -2.21 -14.74 -0.15
N ASN A 170 -1.78 -14.93 -1.40
CA ASN A 170 -0.70 -14.13 -2.02
C ASN A 170 -1.20 -13.06 -3.00
N ARG A 171 -2.51 -12.81 -3.03
CA ARG A 171 -3.13 -11.87 -3.97
C ARG A 171 -3.47 -10.51 -3.37
N GLY A 172 -3.19 -10.30 -2.08
CA GLY A 172 -3.44 -9.04 -1.38
C GLY A 172 -4.77 -8.97 -0.62
N ALA A 173 -5.06 -7.81 -0.07
CA ALA A 173 -6.11 -7.59 0.92
C ALA A 173 -7.49 -7.26 0.31
N GLY A 174 -7.89 -7.96 -0.71
CA GLY A 174 -9.28 -8.01 -1.18
C GLY A 174 -9.75 -6.92 -2.13
N ASN A 175 -9.07 -5.79 -2.19
CA ASN A 175 -9.50 -4.62 -2.96
C ASN A 175 -8.32 -4.01 -3.74
N ILE A 176 -7.69 -4.79 -4.59
CA ILE A 176 -6.59 -4.37 -5.45
C ILE A 176 -7.00 -4.57 -6.91
N GLY A 177 -7.16 -3.48 -7.63
CA GLY A 177 -7.40 -3.48 -9.08
C GLY A 177 -6.09 -3.52 -9.89
N PRO A 178 -6.19 -3.57 -11.22
CA PRO A 178 -5.03 -3.68 -12.11
C PRO A 178 -4.08 -2.49 -12.03
N ASN A 179 -4.61 -1.28 -11.80
CA ASN A 179 -3.85 -0.03 -11.76
C ASN A 179 -3.67 0.55 -10.34
N THR A 180 -4.13 -0.18 -9.34
CA THR A 180 -3.96 0.20 -7.93
C THR A 180 -2.48 0.36 -7.58
N ILE A 181 -2.14 1.46 -6.94
CA ILE A 181 -0.80 1.69 -6.39
C ILE A 181 -0.74 1.09 -4.99
N VAL A 182 -0.04 -0.02 -4.85
CA VAL A 182 0.12 -0.75 -3.59
C VAL A 182 1.34 -0.23 -2.84
N CYS A 183 1.13 0.21 -1.60
CA CYS A 183 2.11 0.93 -0.79
C CYS A 183 2.63 0.06 0.36
N GLY A 184 3.93 -0.22 0.36
CA GLY A 184 4.64 -0.90 1.44
C GLY A 184 5.19 0.07 2.48
N ASN A 185 5.52 -0.46 3.67
CA ASN A 185 6.06 0.32 4.78
C ASN A 185 7.59 0.31 4.78
N LEU A 186 8.16 1.49 4.65
CA LEU A 186 9.59 1.75 4.82
C LEU A 186 9.89 2.04 6.29
N ASP A 187 10.95 1.44 6.81
CA ASP A 187 11.44 1.62 8.17
C ASP A 187 12.97 1.84 8.16
N SER A 188 13.37 3.08 8.02
CA SER A 188 14.78 3.46 8.06
C SER A 188 15.42 3.31 9.43
N ALA A 189 14.63 3.20 10.49
CA ALA A 189 15.16 3.06 11.86
C ALA A 189 15.74 1.67 12.15
N LEU A 190 15.43 0.66 11.35
CA LEU A 190 15.96 -0.69 11.52
C LEU A 190 17.45 -0.80 11.20
N TYR A 191 17.97 0.06 10.32
CA TYR A 191 19.37 0.06 9.91
C TYR A 191 19.87 1.50 9.83
N SER A 192 20.88 1.82 10.61
CA SER A 192 21.44 3.18 10.72
C SER A 192 22.03 3.74 9.42
N SER A 193 22.22 2.90 8.41
CA SER A 193 22.87 3.28 7.15
C SER A 193 22.13 2.84 5.89
N SER A 194 20.93 2.26 6.04
CA SER A 194 20.20 1.66 4.90
C SER A 194 18.69 1.77 5.08
N GLU A 195 18.01 2.04 4.00
CA GLU A 195 16.55 1.96 3.98
C GLU A 195 16.09 0.51 4.03
N ALA A 196 15.16 0.22 4.91
CA ALA A 196 14.65 -1.13 5.11
C ALA A 196 13.13 -1.21 4.95
N CYS A 197 12.66 -2.32 4.44
CA CYS A 197 11.26 -2.67 4.52
C CYS A 197 10.92 -3.09 5.95
N ASN A 198 9.88 -2.51 6.54
CA ASN A 198 9.42 -2.94 7.86
C ASN A 198 9.08 -4.44 7.84
N THR A 199 9.44 -5.17 8.91
CA THR A 199 9.28 -6.61 8.99
C THR A 199 7.83 -7.06 8.83
N SER A 200 6.89 -6.29 9.37
CA SER A 200 5.46 -6.57 9.26
C SER A 200 4.85 -6.18 7.91
N SER A 201 5.51 -5.34 7.13
CA SER A 201 4.97 -4.94 5.82
C SER A 201 4.81 -6.13 4.91
N ASP A 202 3.65 -6.25 4.27
CA ASP A 202 3.53 -7.16 3.15
C ASP A 202 4.45 -6.71 2.02
N LYS A 203 5.02 -7.66 1.29
CA LYS A 203 6.14 -7.50 0.36
C LYS A 203 5.89 -8.29 -0.91
N GLY A 204 6.74 -8.12 -1.88
CA GLY A 204 6.69 -8.93 -3.09
C GLY A 204 6.43 -8.12 -4.35
N PRO A 205 6.38 -8.76 -5.50
CA PRO A 205 6.37 -8.09 -6.80
C PRO A 205 5.17 -7.15 -6.99
N ARG A 206 4.03 -7.41 -6.32
CA ARG A 206 2.82 -6.57 -6.43
C ARG A 206 2.85 -5.29 -5.59
N VAL A 207 3.83 -5.11 -4.72
CA VAL A 207 4.01 -3.83 -4.03
C VAL A 207 4.69 -2.86 -4.98
N ASP A 208 4.01 -1.76 -5.33
CA ASP A 208 4.48 -0.83 -6.35
C ASP A 208 5.56 0.11 -5.82
N VAL A 209 5.42 0.56 -4.57
CA VAL A 209 6.31 1.54 -3.96
C VAL A 209 6.30 1.43 -2.44
N TYR A 210 7.45 1.65 -1.82
CA TYR A 210 7.60 1.78 -0.38
C TYR A 210 7.76 3.24 0.01
N ALA A 211 7.05 3.67 1.04
CA ALA A 211 7.16 5.01 1.59
C ALA A 211 7.26 4.96 3.11
N ALA A 212 7.67 6.06 3.71
CA ALA A 212 7.74 6.19 5.16
C ALA A 212 6.41 5.77 5.80
N GLY A 213 6.48 4.81 6.71
CA GLY A 213 5.32 4.23 7.37
C GLY A 213 5.59 3.80 8.80
N THR A 214 6.83 3.98 9.29
CA THR A 214 7.21 3.68 10.67
C THR A 214 7.44 4.97 11.44
N ASN A 215 6.87 5.07 12.64
CA ASN A 215 6.97 6.24 13.52
C ASN A 215 6.46 7.55 12.86
N ILE A 216 5.36 7.46 12.16
CA ILE A 216 4.77 8.60 11.45
C ILE A 216 3.92 9.42 12.42
N VAL A 217 4.29 10.68 12.58
CA VAL A 217 3.54 11.67 13.36
C VAL A 217 2.51 12.34 12.46
N SER A 218 1.25 12.36 12.91
CA SER A 218 0.17 13.02 12.19
C SER A 218 -0.97 13.40 13.15
N ALA A 219 -2.07 13.92 12.61
CA ALA A 219 -3.21 14.38 13.39
C ALA A 219 -3.88 13.26 14.20
N HIS A 220 -4.35 13.61 15.39
CA HIS A 220 -5.16 12.75 16.23
C HIS A 220 -6.56 13.37 16.41
N ASN A 221 -7.55 12.53 16.66
CA ASN A 221 -8.96 12.96 16.74
C ASN A 221 -9.42 13.50 18.10
N THR A 222 -8.52 13.62 19.08
CA THR A 222 -8.89 14.07 20.43
C THR A 222 -8.97 15.59 20.58
N SER A 223 -8.27 16.34 19.73
CA SER A 223 -8.39 17.81 19.65
C SER A 223 -7.86 18.33 18.32
N SER A 224 -8.08 19.62 18.04
CA SER A 224 -7.62 20.29 16.81
C SER A 224 -6.09 20.41 16.69
N SER A 225 -5.36 20.22 17.78
CA SER A 225 -3.90 20.27 17.84
C SER A 225 -3.26 18.94 18.24
N ALA A 226 -4.07 17.92 18.52
CA ALA A 226 -3.55 16.64 18.96
C ALA A 226 -2.84 15.91 17.83
N ILE A 227 -1.72 15.28 18.18
CA ILE A 227 -0.92 14.45 17.28
C ILE A 227 -0.77 13.05 17.86
N LEU A 228 -0.52 12.08 16.97
CA LEU A 228 -0.30 10.70 17.31
C LEU A 228 0.83 10.12 16.44
N ASN A 229 1.61 9.23 17.00
CA ASN A 229 2.63 8.49 16.28
C ASN A 229 2.10 7.08 15.99
N LEU A 230 2.06 6.71 14.72
CA LEU A 230 1.62 5.39 14.26
C LEU A 230 2.62 4.77 13.28
N SER A 231 2.56 3.44 13.18
CA SER A 231 3.36 2.67 12.23
C SER A 231 2.50 1.66 11.47
N GLY A 232 2.82 1.47 10.20
CA GLY A 232 2.17 0.49 9.32
C GLY A 232 2.12 0.94 7.87
N THR A 233 1.77 0.03 6.99
CA THR A 233 1.47 0.34 5.57
C THR A 233 0.31 1.33 5.43
N SER A 234 -0.52 1.43 6.47
CA SER A 234 -1.57 2.45 6.59
C SER A 234 -1.04 3.88 6.61
N MET A 235 0.19 4.10 7.06
CA MET A 235 0.83 5.42 7.11
C MET A 235 1.60 5.71 5.82
N SER A 236 2.15 4.68 5.18
CA SER A 236 2.81 4.80 3.86
C SER A 236 1.82 5.20 2.77
N THR A 237 0.63 4.61 2.79
CA THR A 237 -0.39 4.83 1.76
C THR A 237 -0.79 6.30 1.62
N PRO A 238 -1.16 7.02 2.68
CA PRO A 238 -1.51 8.44 2.57
C PRO A 238 -0.30 9.32 2.20
N ASN A 239 0.94 8.92 2.53
CA ASN A 239 2.13 9.59 2.04
C ASN A 239 2.19 9.54 0.50
N VAL A 240 2.05 8.33 -0.08
CA VAL A 240 2.06 8.15 -1.54
C VAL A 240 0.85 8.83 -2.19
N ALA A 241 -0.33 8.73 -1.60
CA ALA A 241 -1.53 9.37 -2.11
C ALA A 241 -1.42 10.90 -2.13
N GLY A 242 -0.89 11.49 -1.07
CA GLY A 242 -0.63 12.94 -1.01
C GLY A 242 0.38 13.41 -2.06
N MET A 243 1.47 12.67 -2.22
CA MET A 243 2.44 12.93 -3.31
C MET A 243 1.82 12.75 -4.69
N SER A 244 0.96 11.74 -4.87
CA SER A 244 0.23 11.51 -6.13
C SER A 244 -0.72 12.65 -6.48
N CYS A 245 -1.33 13.31 -5.49
CA CYS A 245 -2.11 14.53 -5.75
C CYS A 245 -1.25 15.62 -6.40
N LEU A 246 0.01 15.78 -5.96
CA LEU A 246 0.92 16.77 -6.55
C LEU A 246 1.35 16.38 -7.97
N VAL A 247 1.63 15.09 -8.20
CA VAL A 247 1.94 14.59 -9.55
C VAL A 247 0.76 14.80 -10.49
N SER A 248 -0.44 14.45 -10.03
CA SER A 248 -1.66 14.60 -10.83
C SER A 248 -2.07 16.07 -11.04
N GLN A 249 -1.70 16.98 -10.14
CA GLN A 249 -1.88 18.42 -10.35
C GLN A 249 -1.07 18.91 -11.56
N LEU A 250 0.13 18.39 -11.74
CA LEU A 250 1.00 18.73 -12.87
C LEU A 250 0.64 17.95 -14.14
N ASN A 251 -0.04 16.84 -14.00
CA ASN A 251 -0.42 15.93 -15.08
C ASN A 251 -1.90 15.53 -14.94
N PRO A 252 -2.84 16.48 -15.09
CA PRO A 252 -4.25 16.25 -14.79
C PRO A 252 -4.92 15.23 -15.72
N GLY A 253 -4.32 14.91 -16.85
CA GLY A 253 -4.79 13.92 -17.80
C GLY A 253 -4.20 12.51 -17.60
N TYR A 254 -3.38 12.29 -16.57
CA TYR A 254 -2.88 10.93 -16.31
C TYR A 254 -4.00 9.97 -15.99
N THR A 255 -4.00 8.83 -16.68
CA THR A 255 -4.81 7.67 -16.29
C THR A 255 -4.21 7.00 -15.04
N PRO A 256 -4.97 6.16 -14.33
CA PRO A 256 -4.44 5.37 -13.22
C PRO A 256 -3.18 4.57 -13.61
N ALA A 257 -3.19 3.93 -14.77
CA ALA A 257 -2.04 3.21 -15.30
C ALA A 257 -0.81 4.12 -15.49
N GLN A 258 -1.01 5.33 -16.03
CA GLN A 258 0.08 6.29 -16.24
C GLN A 258 0.64 6.83 -14.94
N LEU A 259 -0.19 7.09 -13.93
CA LEU A 259 0.28 7.50 -12.61
C LEU A 259 1.07 6.37 -11.92
N ARG A 260 0.59 5.14 -12.00
CA ARG A 260 1.30 3.97 -11.48
C ARG A 260 2.64 3.79 -12.18
N ASP A 261 2.68 3.91 -13.49
CA ASP A 261 3.90 3.84 -14.29
C ASP A 261 4.88 4.98 -13.96
N TRP A 262 4.35 6.17 -13.66
CA TRP A 262 5.15 7.29 -13.16
C TRP A 262 5.89 6.93 -11.88
N TRP A 263 5.21 6.31 -10.90
CA TRP A 263 5.83 5.81 -9.68
C TRP A 263 6.91 4.77 -9.97
N HIS A 264 6.63 3.83 -10.88
CA HIS A 264 7.61 2.82 -11.27
C HIS A 264 8.87 3.41 -11.91
N LYS A 265 8.74 4.50 -12.64
CA LYS A 265 9.85 5.15 -13.34
C LYS A 265 10.65 6.09 -12.44
N ASN A 266 9.98 6.82 -11.57
CA ASN A 266 10.58 7.92 -10.81
C ASN A 266 10.96 7.58 -9.37
N SER A 267 10.61 6.42 -8.86
CA SER A 267 11.06 5.94 -7.54
C SER A 267 12.53 5.56 -7.56
N LEU A 268 13.18 5.68 -6.41
CA LEU A 268 14.52 5.14 -6.20
C LEU A 268 14.49 3.62 -6.24
N LYS A 269 15.42 3.01 -6.96
CA LYS A 269 15.42 1.56 -7.22
C LYS A 269 16.63 0.89 -6.62
N GLY A 270 16.44 -0.35 -6.14
CA GLY A 270 17.53 -1.21 -5.70
C GLY A 270 18.24 -0.75 -4.42
N LEU A 271 17.60 0.10 -3.61
CA LEU A 271 18.17 0.61 -2.36
C LEU A 271 17.52 0.03 -1.11
N LEU A 272 16.40 -0.67 -1.27
CA LEU A 272 15.62 -1.17 -0.16
C LEU A 272 16.12 -2.53 0.28
N TYR A 273 16.44 -2.64 1.56
CA TYR A 273 16.72 -3.90 2.23
C TYR A 273 15.45 -4.48 2.82
N GLN A 274 15.42 -5.79 2.94
CA GLN A 274 14.22 -6.49 3.38
C GLN A 274 13.82 -6.19 4.83
N GLY A 275 14.75 -5.80 5.67
CA GLY A 275 14.48 -5.45 7.06
C GLY A 275 14.06 -6.61 7.96
N SER A 276 14.19 -7.84 7.49
CA SER A 276 13.86 -9.05 8.24
C SER A 276 15.10 -9.87 8.53
N THR A 277 15.21 -10.32 9.76
CA THR A 277 16.18 -11.36 10.16
C THR A 277 15.62 -12.76 9.93
N ASP A 278 14.56 -12.90 9.17
CA ASP A 278 13.89 -14.18 8.96
C ASP A 278 14.75 -15.09 8.05
N GLU A 279 15.88 -15.50 8.61
CA GLU A 279 16.86 -16.39 7.98
C GLU A 279 16.28 -17.77 7.70
N ASN A 280 15.14 -18.09 8.33
CA ASN A 280 14.45 -19.36 8.20
C ASN A 280 13.40 -19.37 7.10
N THR A 281 13.17 -18.25 6.43
CA THR A 281 12.31 -18.24 5.27
C THR A 281 13.03 -18.93 4.13
N PRO A 282 12.45 -19.96 3.50
CA PRO A 282 13.12 -20.65 2.39
C PRO A 282 13.57 -19.64 1.36
N SER A 283 14.72 -19.93 0.80
CA SER A 283 15.39 -19.15 -0.25
C SER A 283 14.50 -18.79 -1.44
N THR A 284 13.35 -19.40 -1.54
CA THR A 284 12.35 -19.20 -2.58
C THR A 284 11.39 -18.06 -2.31
N PHE A 285 11.27 -17.59 -1.05
CA PHE A 285 10.30 -16.56 -0.69
C PHE A 285 10.96 -15.19 -0.49
N PHE A 286 12.01 -15.15 0.30
CA PHE A 286 12.86 -13.99 0.52
C PHE A 286 14.31 -14.45 0.55
N ALA A 287 14.92 -14.58 -0.60
CA ALA A 287 16.31 -14.97 -0.68
C ALA A 287 17.18 -13.93 0.02
N ASN A 288 17.74 -14.32 1.15
CA ASN A 288 18.69 -13.57 1.96
C ASN A 288 18.20 -12.25 2.56
N THR A 289 18.10 -12.25 3.84
CA THR A 289 17.64 -11.20 4.71
C THR A 289 18.44 -9.90 4.69
N ARG A 290 19.63 -9.91 4.12
CA ARG A 290 20.48 -8.73 3.94
C ARG A 290 20.61 -8.30 2.50
N ASN A 291 20.03 -9.04 1.57
CA ASN A 291 20.06 -8.67 0.19
C ASN A 291 18.97 -7.62 -0.06
N LEU A 292 19.30 -6.67 -0.89
CA LEU A 292 18.29 -5.85 -1.54
C LEU A 292 17.18 -6.77 -2.02
N MET A 293 15.95 -6.44 -1.74
CA MET A 293 14.82 -7.12 -2.37
C MET A 293 15.18 -7.23 -3.83
N SER A 294 15.17 -8.45 -4.36
CA SER A 294 15.73 -8.77 -5.67
C SER A 294 15.56 -7.63 -6.67
N PRO A 295 16.60 -7.20 -7.37
CA PRO A 295 16.48 -6.14 -8.38
C PRO A 295 15.47 -6.50 -9.49
N ASP A 296 15.24 -7.79 -9.72
CA ASP A 296 14.21 -8.31 -10.62
C ASP A 296 12.83 -8.32 -9.94
N ALA A 297 12.78 -8.26 -8.61
CA ALA A 297 11.55 -7.94 -7.93
C ALA A 297 11.18 -6.50 -8.29
N THR A 298 10.17 -6.36 -9.09
CA THR A 298 9.60 -5.09 -9.54
C THR A 298 9.27 -4.14 -8.40
N SER A 299 9.37 -4.58 -7.16
CA SER A 299 8.96 -3.93 -5.92
C SER A 299 10.08 -3.24 -5.12
N ASN A 300 11.33 -3.27 -5.56
CA ASN A 300 12.40 -2.55 -4.84
C ASN A 300 12.41 -1.06 -5.22
N ARG A 301 11.36 -0.33 -4.82
CA ARG A 301 11.17 1.08 -5.12
C ARG A 301 10.82 1.86 -3.88
N ILE A 302 11.60 2.91 -3.60
CA ILE A 302 11.32 3.86 -2.53
C ILE A 302 10.68 5.10 -3.14
N ALA A 303 9.58 5.56 -2.57
CA ALA A 303 8.92 6.78 -2.98
C ALA A 303 9.88 7.96 -2.88
N PHE A 304 10.09 8.62 -3.99
CA PHE A 304 10.97 9.76 -4.09
C PHE A 304 10.29 10.88 -4.87
N PHE A 305 10.21 12.05 -4.25
CA PHE A 305 9.57 13.24 -4.82
C PHE A 305 10.61 14.36 -5.05
N GLY A 306 11.72 14.01 -5.65
CA GLY A 306 12.87 14.93 -5.78
C GLY A 306 13.06 15.57 -7.15
N ASN A 307 12.41 15.09 -8.21
CA ASN A 307 12.55 15.67 -9.54
C ASN A 307 11.35 15.34 -10.43
N LEU A 308 10.42 16.24 -10.53
CA LEU A 308 9.25 16.10 -11.41
C LEU A 308 9.60 16.05 -12.92
N GLY A 309 10.86 16.02 -13.29
CA GLY A 309 11.26 15.99 -14.69
C GLY A 309 12.58 15.31 -15.03
N LYS A 310 13.32 14.78 -14.07
CA LYS A 310 14.62 14.14 -14.39
C LYS A 310 14.84 12.90 -13.53
N SER A 311 14.98 11.75 -14.16
CA SER A 311 15.48 10.53 -13.51
C SER A 311 16.90 10.77 -12.99
N LYS A 312 17.12 10.63 -11.68
CA LYS A 312 18.47 10.57 -11.11
C LYS A 312 18.79 9.13 -10.74
N THR A 313 19.87 8.63 -11.29
CA THR A 313 20.45 7.35 -10.86
C THR A 313 21.32 7.63 -9.65
N PHE A 314 21.00 7.07 -8.49
CA PHE A 314 21.84 7.15 -7.31
C PHE A 314 22.85 6.00 -7.33
N SER A 315 24.11 6.33 -7.14
CA SER A 315 25.15 5.30 -7.04
C SER A 315 25.09 4.59 -5.71
N LYS A 316 25.23 3.28 -5.71
CA LYS A 316 25.27 2.43 -4.50
C LYS A 316 26.38 2.82 -3.50
N LYS A 317 27.34 3.66 -3.90
CA LYS A 317 28.51 4.04 -3.08
C LYS A 317 28.33 5.32 -2.26
N LYS A 318 27.30 6.09 -2.52
CA LYS A 318 26.97 7.27 -1.69
C LYS A 318 25.71 6.93 -0.93
N GLY A 319 25.80 6.90 0.38
CA GLY A 319 24.64 6.88 1.25
C GLY A 319 23.62 7.94 0.80
N LEU A 320 22.39 7.80 1.20
CA LEU A 320 21.34 8.74 0.87
C LEU A 320 21.90 10.16 0.97
N ASP A 321 21.92 10.87 -0.15
CA ASP A 321 22.31 12.28 -0.13
C ASP A 321 21.22 13.04 0.60
N THR A 322 21.43 13.29 1.88
CA THR A 322 20.49 14.03 2.75
C THR A 322 20.40 15.50 2.38
N THR A 323 21.20 15.97 1.43
CA THR A 323 21.19 17.37 0.99
C THR A 323 20.06 17.69 0.02
N GLY A 324 19.15 16.77 -0.26
CA GLY A 324 18.03 16.99 -1.16
C GLY A 324 18.42 17.48 -2.56
N PRO A 325 17.58 17.36 -3.57
CA PRO A 325 17.88 17.94 -4.88
C PRO A 325 18.01 19.46 -4.75
N THR A 326 19.16 19.97 -5.21
CA THR A 326 19.42 21.40 -5.32
C THR A 326 18.29 22.05 -6.14
N GLY A 327 17.44 22.81 -5.50
CA GLY A 327 16.27 23.45 -6.11
C GLY A 327 14.99 23.35 -5.28
N PHE A 328 14.91 22.44 -4.31
CA PHE A 328 13.81 22.40 -3.36
C PHE A 328 14.21 23.17 -2.09
N LYS A 329 14.00 24.47 -2.07
CA LYS A 329 13.92 25.19 -0.79
C LYS A 329 12.56 24.85 -0.20
N ALA A 330 12.51 24.08 0.88
CA ALA A 330 11.39 24.11 1.76
C ALA A 330 11.22 25.56 2.19
N SER A 331 10.19 26.25 1.70
CA SER A 331 9.78 27.51 2.28
C SER A 331 9.24 27.20 3.66
N GLY A 332 10.13 27.24 4.64
CA GLY A 332 9.69 27.37 6.04
C GLY A 332 9.06 28.74 6.20
N ASN A 333 7.81 28.72 6.54
CA ASN A 333 7.18 29.59 7.53
C ASN A 333 5.83 28.97 7.88
#